data_50d103939f4ce2b05dbf818a85cc1ea5
#
_entry.id   50d103939f4ce2b05dbf818a85cc1ea5
#
_cell.length_a   1.000
_cell.length_b   1.000
_cell.length_c   1.000
_cell.angle_alpha   90.00
_cell.angle_beta   90.00
_cell.angle_gamma   90.00
#
_symmetry.space_group_name_H-M   'P 1'
#
loop_
_entity.id
_entity.type
_entity.pdbx_description
1 polymer ?
#
loop_
_entity_poly.entity_id
_entity_poly.type
_entity_poly.pdbx_seq_one_letter_code
_entity_poly.pdbx_strand_id
1 'polypeptide(L)'
;MNNLSQFIKGLPKAELHLHIEGSLEPTLMFQLAERNRIKLPFKDIESVKEAYNFNNLQEFLNIYYQGANVLRTEEDFRDLARDYFYRASRDNVIHSEIFFDPQTHTDRGIPFDVVMRGLLAGIAEAESQLGMTVQLIMCFLRHLDEESAFTTLRMAEPWLDKITAVGLDSSEVGHPPSKFKHVFATARQKGLKLVAHAGEEGPPSYIDEAIDVLKVDRLDHGNRIVEDPLLVTRMARSGMTFTLCPLSNQKLQVVKDLKKHPLPYMLKHGLRVTINSDDPAYFGGYVNDNYQVLAENCALDANDFALIARNSFLGSFLSDETVTHYIEVLDKYTASFEARA
;
A
#
# COMPACT_ATOMS: atom_id res chain seq x y z
N MET A 1 27.57 -2.18 6.35
CA MET A 1 26.24 -2.84 6.43
C MET A 1 26.49 -4.24 6.96
N ASN A 2 25.64 -4.72 7.90
CA ASN A 2 25.72 -6.11 8.31
C ASN A 2 25.22 -7.03 7.18
N ASN A 3 25.45 -8.33 7.28
CA ASN A 3 25.07 -9.30 6.26
C ASN A 3 23.55 -9.29 5.99
N LEU A 4 22.71 -9.13 7.03
CA LEU A 4 21.25 -9.07 6.92
C LEU A 4 20.75 -7.84 6.14
N SER A 5 21.34 -6.66 6.35
CA SER A 5 20.97 -5.45 5.59
C SER A 5 21.30 -5.57 4.10
N GLN A 6 22.42 -6.25 3.76
CA GLN A 6 22.74 -6.53 2.36
C GLN A 6 21.75 -7.53 1.74
N PHE A 7 21.37 -8.56 2.51
CA PHE A 7 20.36 -9.53 2.10
C PHE A 7 19.03 -8.85 1.78
N ILE A 8 18.52 -8.03 2.70
CA ILE A 8 17.25 -7.29 2.55
C ILE A 8 17.28 -6.40 1.31
N LYS A 9 18.39 -5.67 1.10
CA LYS A 9 18.51 -4.74 -0.02
C LYS A 9 18.39 -5.42 -1.40
N GLY A 10 18.96 -6.60 -1.55
CA GLY A 10 18.93 -7.34 -2.80
C GLY A 10 17.75 -8.31 -2.94
N LEU A 11 16.93 -8.50 -1.89
CA LEU A 11 15.84 -9.45 -1.86
C LEU A 11 14.74 -9.05 -2.87
N PRO A 12 14.44 -9.88 -3.90
CA PRO A 12 13.30 -9.64 -4.77
C PRO A 12 12.01 -9.70 -3.98
N LYS A 13 11.13 -8.72 -4.16
CA LYS A 13 9.86 -8.63 -3.42
C LYS A 13 8.77 -7.95 -4.23
N ALA A 14 7.53 -8.17 -3.84
CA ALA A 14 6.40 -7.36 -4.28
C ALA A 14 6.03 -6.34 -3.20
N GLU A 15 5.54 -5.19 -3.61
CA GLU A 15 4.90 -4.20 -2.75
C GLU A 15 3.41 -4.16 -3.05
N LEU A 16 2.59 -4.52 -2.06
CA LEU A 16 1.15 -4.76 -2.22
C LEU A 16 0.28 -3.70 -1.52
N HIS A 17 0.93 -2.74 -0.85
CA HIS A 17 0.26 -1.71 -0.08
C HIS A 17 1.05 -0.40 -0.17
N LEU A 18 0.70 0.37 -1.18
CA LEU A 18 1.25 1.70 -1.42
C LEU A 18 0.16 2.59 -1.99
N HIS A 19 -0.09 3.73 -1.36
CA HIS A 19 -0.90 4.80 -1.91
C HIS A 19 -0.04 5.65 -2.84
N ILE A 20 -0.43 5.73 -4.12
CA ILE A 20 0.40 6.45 -5.09
C ILE A 20 0.52 7.94 -4.74
N GLU A 21 -0.54 8.55 -4.23
CA GLU A 21 -0.52 9.93 -3.74
C GLU A 21 0.41 10.09 -2.54
N GLY A 22 0.57 9.04 -1.73
CA GLY A 22 1.49 8.98 -0.59
C GLY A 22 2.96 8.84 -0.96
N SER A 23 3.25 8.61 -2.24
CA SER A 23 4.61 8.63 -2.78
C SER A 23 5.05 10.02 -3.29
N LEU A 24 4.17 11.03 -3.17
CA LEU A 24 4.46 12.39 -3.60
C LEU A 24 5.52 13.06 -2.72
N GLU A 25 6.76 12.93 -3.14
CA GLU A 25 7.91 13.55 -2.46
C GLU A 25 7.81 15.08 -2.44
N PRO A 26 8.24 15.76 -1.37
CA PRO A 26 8.19 17.21 -1.27
C PRO A 26 8.83 17.93 -2.47
N THR A 27 9.91 17.39 -3.03
CA THR A 27 10.56 17.96 -4.22
C THR A 27 9.64 17.97 -5.43
N LEU A 28 8.97 16.84 -5.72
CA LEU A 28 8.01 16.77 -6.82
C LEU A 28 6.79 17.64 -6.51
N MET A 29 6.31 17.66 -5.27
CA MET A 29 5.19 18.50 -4.84
C MET A 29 5.44 19.99 -5.18
N PHE A 30 6.63 20.52 -4.91
CA PHE A 30 6.98 21.91 -5.27
C PHE A 30 7.06 22.12 -6.77
N GLN A 31 7.64 21.18 -7.53
CA GLN A 31 7.71 21.25 -8.99
C GLN A 31 6.31 21.29 -9.63
N LEU A 32 5.39 20.43 -9.16
CA LEU A 32 4.01 20.39 -9.64
C LEU A 32 3.24 21.64 -9.22
N ALA A 33 3.46 22.15 -8.02
CA ALA A 33 2.86 23.39 -7.55
C ALA A 33 3.28 24.59 -8.44
N GLU A 34 4.54 24.68 -8.82
CA GLU A 34 5.04 25.70 -9.75
C GLU A 34 4.42 25.51 -11.15
N ARG A 35 4.44 24.30 -11.72
CA ARG A 35 3.84 23.94 -13.01
C ARG A 35 2.38 24.35 -13.08
N ASN A 36 1.62 24.04 -12.04
CA ASN A 36 0.17 24.25 -11.98
C ASN A 36 -0.23 25.59 -11.35
N ARG A 37 0.74 26.46 -11.00
CA ARG A 37 0.53 27.76 -10.37
C ARG A 37 -0.29 27.67 -9.08
N ILE A 38 -0.02 26.66 -8.27
CA ILE A 38 -0.68 26.42 -6.99
C ILE A 38 0.19 26.95 -5.88
N LYS A 39 -0.40 27.76 -5.00
CA LYS A 39 0.27 28.22 -3.80
C LYS A 39 0.17 27.14 -2.73
N LEU A 40 1.31 26.57 -2.35
CA LEU A 40 1.38 25.65 -1.22
C LEU A 40 1.27 26.41 0.11
N PRO A 41 0.73 25.76 1.16
CA PRO A 41 0.75 26.31 2.52
C PRO A 41 2.15 26.28 3.16
N PHE A 42 3.11 25.64 2.49
CA PHE A 42 4.49 25.45 2.93
C PHE A 42 5.43 26.41 2.23
N LYS A 43 6.42 26.92 2.99
CA LYS A 43 7.40 27.89 2.46
C LYS A 43 8.47 27.19 1.60
N ASP A 44 8.91 26.02 2.01
CA ASP A 44 10.00 25.24 1.42
C ASP A 44 9.88 23.76 1.80
N ILE A 45 10.75 22.93 1.25
CA ILE A 45 10.80 21.48 1.47
C ILE A 45 10.97 21.15 2.96
N GLU A 46 11.78 21.90 3.69
CA GLU A 46 12.02 21.62 5.11
C GLU A 46 10.75 21.88 5.94
N SER A 47 9.99 22.93 5.64
CA SER A 47 8.71 23.17 6.32
C SER A 47 7.66 22.10 6.04
N VAL A 48 7.71 21.43 4.87
CA VAL A 48 6.87 20.26 4.60
C VAL A 48 7.27 19.10 5.51
N LYS A 49 8.58 18.79 5.57
CA LYS A 49 9.09 17.70 6.42
C LYS A 49 8.82 17.91 7.91
N GLU A 50 8.91 19.16 8.38
CA GLU A 50 8.55 19.53 9.75
C GLU A 50 7.06 19.30 10.03
N ALA A 51 6.19 19.50 9.03
CA ALA A 51 4.76 19.23 9.14
C ALA A 51 4.44 17.73 9.18
N TYR A 52 5.35 16.83 8.74
CA TYR A 52 5.18 15.38 8.76
C TYR A 52 5.42 14.78 10.16
N ASN A 53 4.85 15.43 11.16
CA ASN A 53 4.93 15.00 12.56
C ASN A 53 3.52 14.73 13.09
N PHE A 54 3.01 13.53 12.82
CA PHE A 54 1.64 13.13 13.10
C PHE A 54 1.50 12.44 14.46
N ASN A 55 0.34 12.58 15.10
CA ASN A 55 -0.02 11.86 16.31
C ASN A 55 -1.07 10.76 16.08
N ASN A 56 -1.73 10.79 14.93
CA ASN A 56 -2.78 9.85 14.55
C ASN A 56 -3.05 9.93 13.03
N LEU A 57 -3.85 9.00 12.52
CA LEU A 57 -4.23 8.91 11.12
C LEU A 57 -4.92 10.20 10.61
N GLN A 58 -5.80 10.82 11.40
CA GLN A 58 -6.53 11.99 10.94
C GLN A 58 -5.62 13.21 10.72
N GLU A 59 -4.61 13.42 11.55
CA GLU A 59 -3.63 14.51 11.36
C GLU A 59 -2.81 14.29 10.07
N PHE A 60 -2.43 13.06 9.79
CA PHE A 60 -1.79 12.69 8.52
C PHE A 60 -2.69 12.99 7.33
N LEU A 61 -3.92 12.48 7.31
CA LEU A 61 -4.86 12.66 6.20
C LEU A 61 -5.10 14.13 5.87
N ASN A 62 -5.14 15.01 6.86
CA ASN A 62 -5.31 16.45 6.64
C ASN A 62 -4.17 17.05 5.81
N ILE A 63 -2.94 16.59 5.99
CA ILE A 63 -1.77 17.05 5.21
C ILE A 63 -1.69 16.34 3.86
N TYR A 64 -1.99 15.05 3.85
CA TYR A 64 -2.03 14.23 2.64
C TYR A 64 -2.95 14.81 1.56
N TYR A 65 -4.20 15.12 1.92
CA TYR A 65 -5.15 15.73 0.98
C TYR A 65 -4.73 17.14 0.52
N GLN A 66 -4.03 17.91 1.37
CA GLN A 66 -3.46 19.20 0.96
C GLN A 66 -2.35 19.00 -0.07
N GLY A 67 -1.46 18.03 0.13
CA GLY A 67 -0.40 17.69 -0.80
C GLY A 67 -0.93 17.26 -2.17
N ALA A 68 -1.95 16.41 -2.20
CA ALA A 68 -2.57 15.92 -3.43
C ALA A 68 -3.17 17.02 -4.32
N ASN A 69 -3.39 18.25 -3.80
CA ASN A 69 -3.91 19.38 -4.58
C ASN A 69 -3.04 19.81 -5.75
N VAL A 70 -1.75 19.48 -5.75
CA VAL A 70 -0.84 19.82 -6.86
C VAL A 70 -1.04 18.94 -8.10
N LEU A 71 -1.68 17.77 -7.96
CA LEU A 71 -1.95 16.83 -9.05
C LEU A 71 -3.17 17.29 -9.85
N ARG A 72 -2.98 17.74 -11.09
CA ARG A 72 -4.00 18.40 -11.93
C ARG A 72 -4.13 17.82 -13.32
N THR A 73 -3.05 17.33 -13.90
CA THR A 73 -2.95 16.93 -15.30
C THR A 73 -2.50 15.47 -15.42
N GLU A 74 -2.72 14.86 -16.58
CA GLU A 74 -2.20 13.52 -16.89
C GLU A 74 -0.67 13.44 -16.68
N GLU A 75 0.04 14.51 -17.04
CA GLU A 75 1.49 14.59 -16.85
C GLU A 75 1.88 14.54 -15.36
N ASP A 76 1.10 15.17 -14.47
CA ASP A 76 1.38 15.15 -13.03
C ASP A 76 1.24 13.74 -12.45
N PHE A 77 0.18 13.01 -12.82
CA PHE A 77 -0.04 11.62 -12.39
C PHE A 77 0.99 10.67 -13.00
N ARG A 78 1.40 10.89 -14.27
CA ARG A 78 2.49 10.14 -14.89
C ARG A 78 3.81 10.36 -14.14
N ASP A 79 4.16 11.61 -13.87
CA ASP A 79 5.40 11.95 -13.17
C ASP A 79 5.43 11.37 -11.75
N LEU A 80 4.30 11.42 -11.02
CA LEU A 80 4.13 10.81 -9.71
C LEU A 80 4.40 9.29 -9.76
N ALA A 81 3.70 8.58 -10.65
CA ALA A 81 3.83 7.14 -10.80
C ALA A 81 5.27 6.75 -11.22
N ARG A 82 5.83 7.45 -12.20
CA ARG A 82 7.20 7.24 -12.66
C ARG A 82 8.21 7.38 -11.50
N ASP A 83 8.16 8.47 -10.74
CA ASP A 83 9.10 8.73 -9.67
C ASP A 83 9.04 7.63 -8.59
N TYR A 84 7.82 7.16 -8.24
CA TYR A 84 7.65 6.02 -7.36
C TYR A 84 8.30 4.76 -7.92
N PHE A 85 8.00 4.35 -9.15
CA PHE A 85 8.51 3.10 -9.71
C PHE A 85 10.04 3.09 -9.84
N TYR A 86 10.64 4.21 -10.23
CA TYR A 86 12.09 4.34 -10.24
C TYR A 86 12.70 4.23 -8.84
N ARG A 87 11.99 4.71 -7.81
CA ARG A 87 12.46 4.56 -6.42
C ARG A 87 12.28 3.10 -5.94
N ALA A 88 11.13 2.49 -6.19
CA ALA A 88 10.84 1.11 -5.79
C ALA A 88 11.77 0.09 -6.46
N SER A 89 12.15 0.32 -7.73
CA SER A 89 13.10 -0.54 -8.43
C SER A 89 14.49 -0.59 -7.77
N ARG A 90 14.92 0.50 -7.12
CA ARG A 90 16.18 0.53 -6.35
C ARG A 90 16.11 -0.31 -5.08
N ASP A 91 14.91 -0.57 -4.59
CA ASP A 91 14.63 -1.45 -3.46
C ASP A 91 14.40 -2.91 -3.88
N ASN A 92 14.62 -3.20 -5.18
CA ASN A 92 14.39 -4.50 -5.81
C ASN A 92 12.94 -4.99 -5.69
N VAL A 93 12.00 -4.04 -5.79
CA VAL A 93 10.58 -4.34 -6.02
C VAL A 93 10.42 -4.73 -7.49
N ILE A 94 9.94 -5.95 -7.75
CA ILE A 94 9.75 -6.47 -9.13
C ILE A 94 8.28 -6.56 -9.52
N HIS A 95 7.38 -6.39 -8.54
CA HIS A 95 5.94 -6.27 -8.72
C HIS A 95 5.38 -5.25 -7.74
N SER A 96 4.42 -4.43 -8.17
CA SER A 96 3.72 -3.50 -7.30
C SER A 96 2.23 -3.46 -7.57
N GLU A 97 1.43 -3.48 -6.50
CA GLU A 97 -0.01 -3.26 -6.54
C GLU A 97 -0.30 -1.94 -5.81
N ILE A 98 -0.62 -0.90 -6.59
CA ILE A 98 -0.72 0.45 -6.06
C ILE A 98 -2.16 0.89 -5.89
N PHE A 99 -2.47 1.48 -4.73
CA PHE A 99 -3.72 2.17 -4.47
C PHE A 99 -3.72 3.55 -5.12
N PHE A 100 -4.90 3.98 -5.56
CA PHE A 100 -5.15 5.37 -5.95
C PHE A 100 -6.58 5.76 -5.52
N ASP A 101 -6.75 7.04 -5.17
CA ASP A 101 -7.96 7.59 -4.58
C ASP A 101 -8.70 8.52 -5.55
N PRO A 102 -9.54 8.02 -6.46
CA PRO A 102 -10.22 8.88 -7.43
C PRO A 102 -11.00 10.03 -6.79
N GLN A 103 -11.68 9.78 -5.66
CA GLN A 103 -12.52 10.77 -4.98
C GLN A 103 -11.70 11.96 -4.49
N THR A 104 -10.44 11.77 -4.07
CA THR A 104 -9.50 12.84 -3.73
C THR A 104 -9.32 13.83 -4.88
N HIS A 105 -9.45 13.36 -6.12
CA HIS A 105 -9.22 14.16 -7.33
C HIS A 105 -10.54 14.64 -7.94
N THR A 106 -11.54 13.79 -8.06
CA THR A 106 -12.83 14.13 -8.70
C THR A 106 -13.61 15.18 -7.91
N ASP A 107 -13.55 15.16 -6.57
CA ASP A 107 -14.20 16.15 -5.71
C ASP A 107 -13.68 17.56 -5.89
N ARG A 108 -12.45 17.71 -6.39
CA ARG A 108 -11.85 19.01 -6.75
C ARG A 108 -11.85 19.29 -8.25
N GLY A 109 -12.66 18.55 -9.02
CA GLY A 109 -12.93 18.76 -10.43
C GLY A 109 -11.91 18.20 -11.41
N ILE A 110 -11.02 17.28 -10.98
CA ILE A 110 -10.13 16.55 -11.88
C ILE A 110 -10.90 15.36 -12.44
N PRO A 111 -11.05 15.25 -13.79
CA PRO A 111 -11.75 14.11 -14.36
C PRO A 111 -11.08 12.76 -14.03
N PHE A 112 -11.88 11.73 -13.77
CA PHE A 112 -11.41 10.36 -13.52
C PHE A 112 -10.45 9.87 -14.63
N ASP A 113 -10.77 10.17 -15.90
CA ASP A 113 -9.94 9.81 -17.05
C ASP A 113 -8.54 10.42 -17.02
N VAL A 114 -8.39 11.64 -16.49
CA VAL A 114 -7.09 12.31 -16.35
C VAL A 114 -6.20 11.53 -15.39
N VAL A 115 -6.75 11.10 -14.26
CA VAL A 115 -6.04 10.26 -13.28
C VAL A 115 -5.61 8.94 -13.93
N MET A 116 -6.56 8.23 -14.55
CA MET A 116 -6.29 6.94 -15.17
C MET A 116 -5.23 7.01 -16.27
N ARG A 117 -5.36 7.96 -17.21
CA ARG A 117 -4.38 8.10 -18.31
C ARG A 117 -2.99 8.43 -17.80
N GLY A 118 -2.89 9.29 -16.80
CA GLY A 118 -1.60 9.63 -16.19
C GLY A 118 -0.95 8.43 -15.51
N LEU A 119 -1.67 7.75 -14.63
CA LEU A 119 -1.16 6.56 -13.94
C LEU A 119 -0.75 5.46 -14.92
N LEU A 120 -1.60 5.14 -15.91
CA LEU A 120 -1.29 4.12 -16.92
C LEU A 120 -0.08 4.48 -17.78
N ALA A 121 0.15 5.76 -18.08
CA ALA A 121 1.36 6.21 -18.77
C ALA A 121 2.62 5.94 -17.93
N GLY A 122 2.60 6.26 -16.63
CA GLY A 122 3.71 5.97 -15.73
C GLY A 122 3.95 4.47 -15.54
N ILE A 123 2.88 3.66 -15.47
CA ILE A 123 2.95 2.20 -15.41
C ILE A 123 3.61 1.64 -16.68
N ALA A 124 3.19 2.07 -17.86
CA ALA A 124 3.77 1.62 -19.12
C ALA A 124 5.27 1.96 -19.23
N GLU A 125 5.71 3.10 -18.70
CA GLU A 125 7.13 3.44 -18.58
C GLU A 125 7.87 2.47 -17.65
N ALA A 126 7.31 2.14 -16.47
CA ALA A 126 7.91 1.22 -15.52
C ALA A 126 8.04 -0.19 -16.08
N GLU A 127 6.99 -0.70 -16.71
CA GLU A 127 7.00 -2.02 -17.35
C GLU A 127 8.06 -2.12 -18.46
N SER A 128 8.14 -1.09 -19.32
CA SER A 128 9.06 -1.10 -20.46
C SER A 128 10.53 -0.86 -20.08
N GLN A 129 10.80 -0.02 -19.07
CA GLN A 129 12.16 0.43 -18.74
C GLN A 129 12.75 -0.29 -17.53
N LEU A 130 11.92 -0.75 -16.59
CA LEU A 130 12.36 -1.37 -15.35
C LEU A 130 12.05 -2.88 -15.30
N GLY A 131 11.22 -3.39 -16.24
CA GLY A 131 10.78 -4.77 -16.23
C GLY A 131 9.90 -5.14 -15.03
N MET A 132 9.33 -4.15 -14.35
CA MET A 132 8.38 -4.37 -13.25
C MET A 132 7.02 -4.76 -13.82
N THR A 133 6.26 -5.54 -13.07
CA THR A 133 4.82 -5.70 -13.30
C THR A 133 4.05 -4.83 -12.31
N VAL A 134 2.95 -4.21 -12.76
CA VAL A 134 2.16 -3.30 -11.94
C VAL A 134 0.67 -3.57 -12.09
N GLN A 135 -0.07 -3.47 -10.98
CA GLN A 135 -1.53 -3.55 -10.98
C GLN A 135 -2.12 -2.38 -10.19
N LEU A 136 -3.31 -1.92 -10.63
CA LEU A 136 -4.03 -0.81 -10.00
C LEU A 136 -5.14 -1.32 -9.09
N ILE A 137 -5.25 -0.71 -7.91
CA ILE A 137 -6.32 -0.90 -6.94
C ILE A 137 -7.00 0.45 -6.73
N MET A 138 -8.27 0.55 -7.09
CA MET A 138 -9.06 1.76 -6.92
C MET A 138 -9.70 1.78 -5.53
N CYS A 139 -9.32 2.73 -4.68
CA CYS A 139 -9.86 2.83 -3.33
C CYS A 139 -11.10 3.72 -3.25
N PHE A 140 -11.98 3.38 -2.31
CA PHE A 140 -13.10 4.20 -1.87
C PHE A 140 -12.78 4.83 -0.51
N LEU A 141 -12.96 6.15 -0.41
CA LEU A 141 -12.74 6.89 0.83
C LEU A 141 -13.88 6.62 1.82
N ARG A 142 -13.58 5.88 2.90
CA ARG A 142 -14.59 5.35 3.84
C ARG A 142 -15.27 6.39 4.71
N HIS A 143 -14.69 7.60 4.82
CA HIS A 143 -15.36 8.71 5.52
C HIS A 143 -16.54 9.28 4.72
N LEU A 144 -16.57 9.07 3.39
CA LEU A 144 -17.70 9.39 2.52
C LEU A 144 -18.80 8.33 2.63
N ASP A 145 -19.95 8.55 2.01
CA ASP A 145 -21.03 7.58 1.97
C ASP A 145 -20.84 6.52 0.86
N GLU A 146 -21.59 5.44 0.93
CA GLU A 146 -21.54 4.35 -0.06
C GLU A 146 -22.00 4.81 -1.46
N GLU A 147 -22.89 5.81 -1.56
CA GLU A 147 -23.36 6.35 -2.86
C GLU A 147 -22.23 7.06 -3.60
N SER A 148 -21.34 7.76 -2.87
CA SER A 148 -20.10 8.32 -3.44
C SER A 148 -19.22 7.23 -4.03
N ALA A 149 -19.06 6.09 -3.35
CA ALA A 149 -18.33 4.93 -3.87
C ALA A 149 -18.99 4.32 -5.10
N PHE A 150 -20.31 4.23 -5.15
CA PHE A 150 -21.04 3.82 -6.36
C PHE A 150 -20.82 4.78 -7.52
N THR A 151 -20.80 6.08 -7.25
CA THR A 151 -20.51 7.08 -8.28
C THR A 151 -19.11 6.89 -8.85
N THR A 152 -18.12 6.65 -8.00
CA THR A 152 -16.74 6.33 -8.41
C THR A 152 -16.66 5.04 -9.21
N LEU A 153 -17.36 3.99 -8.79
CA LEU A 153 -17.41 2.71 -9.52
C LEU A 153 -18.05 2.87 -10.91
N ARG A 154 -19.07 3.73 -11.06
CA ARG A 154 -19.65 4.06 -12.38
C ARG A 154 -18.65 4.80 -13.28
N MET A 155 -17.88 5.76 -12.74
CA MET A 155 -16.82 6.44 -13.51
C MET A 155 -15.71 5.48 -13.95
N ALA A 156 -15.47 4.43 -13.19
CA ALA A 156 -14.46 3.42 -13.50
C ALA A 156 -14.90 2.42 -14.58
N GLU A 157 -16.18 2.36 -14.97
CA GLU A 157 -16.69 1.35 -15.93
C GLU A 157 -15.91 1.26 -17.26
N PRO A 158 -15.46 2.36 -17.88
CA PRO A 158 -14.64 2.28 -19.10
C PRO A 158 -13.22 1.73 -18.88
N TRP A 159 -12.80 1.59 -17.63
CA TRP A 159 -11.42 1.27 -17.21
C TRP A 159 -11.31 -0.05 -16.43
N LEU A 160 -12.40 -0.83 -16.32
CA LEU A 160 -12.41 -2.06 -15.51
C LEU A 160 -11.37 -3.10 -15.95
N ASP A 161 -10.99 -3.11 -17.22
CA ASP A 161 -9.93 -3.96 -17.75
C ASP A 161 -8.50 -3.54 -17.32
N LYS A 162 -8.37 -2.34 -16.75
CA LYS A 162 -7.13 -1.76 -16.23
C LYS A 162 -7.06 -1.73 -14.70
N ILE A 163 -8.18 -1.98 -14.03
CA ILE A 163 -8.29 -1.96 -12.57
C ILE A 163 -8.42 -3.41 -12.09
N THR A 164 -7.47 -3.86 -11.28
CA THR A 164 -7.46 -5.24 -10.77
C THR A 164 -8.39 -5.43 -9.58
N ALA A 165 -8.43 -4.43 -8.69
CA ALA A 165 -9.18 -4.52 -7.45
C ALA A 165 -9.83 -3.18 -7.07
N VAL A 166 -10.80 -3.26 -6.15
CA VAL A 166 -11.22 -2.10 -5.36
C VAL A 166 -10.75 -2.24 -3.92
N GLY A 167 -10.44 -1.09 -3.29
CA GLY A 167 -10.02 -0.99 -1.90
C GLY A 167 -10.95 -0.10 -1.07
N LEU A 168 -10.75 -0.13 0.25
CA LEU A 168 -11.40 0.74 1.22
C LEU A 168 -10.34 1.32 2.12
N ASP A 169 -10.21 2.65 2.17
CA ASP A 169 -9.16 3.35 2.91
C ASP A 169 -9.67 4.64 3.59
N SER A 170 -8.74 5.53 4.03
CA SER A 170 -9.01 6.75 4.77
C SER A 170 -9.39 6.48 6.24
N SER A 171 -10.07 7.43 6.91
CA SER A 171 -10.36 7.41 8.36
C SER A 171 -11.11 6.16 8.80
N GLU A 172 -10.45 5.27 9.52
CA GLU A 172 -11.00 3.97 9.89
C GLU A 172 -12.02 4.07 11.04
N VAL A 173 -11.66 4.79 12.11
CA VAL A 173 -12.48 4.86 13.33
C VAL A 173 -13.83 5.54 13.07
N GLY A 174 -14.92 4.84 13.38
CA GLY A 174 -16.28 5.32 13.15
C GLY A 174 -16.82 5.03 11.74
N HIS A 175 -16.02 4.42 10.85
CA HIS A 175 -16.40 4.05 9.49
C HIS A 175 -16.19 2.56 9.23
N PRO A 176 -17.04 1.67 9.80
CA PRO A 176 -16.87 0.22 9.68
C PRO A 176 -16.97 -0.26 8.23
N PRO A 177 -16.29 -1.36 7.87
CA PRO A 177 -16.36 -1.94 6.53
C PRO A 177 -17.77 -2.25 6.05
N SER A 178 -18.65 -2.69 6.94
CA SER A 178 -20.05 -3.02 6.62
C SER A 178 -20.83 -1.89 5.95
N LYS A 179 -20.41 -0.63 6.14
CA LYS A 179 -20.97 0.56 5.48
C LYS A 179 -20.89 0.49 3.94
N PHE A 180 -19.94 -0.28 3.37
CA PHE A 180 -19.64 -0.39 1.94
C PHE A 180 -20.04 -1.75 1.35
N LYS A 181 -20.92 -2.49 2.04
CA LYS A 181 -21.33 -3.85 1.68
C LYS A 181 -21.83 -3.98 0.24
N HIS A 182 -22.66 -3.05 -0.22
CA HIS A 182 -23.32 -3.19 -1.51
C HIS A 182 -22.40 -2.82 -2.68
N VAL A 183 -21.58 -1.77 -2.54
CA VAL A 183 -20.63 -1.38 -3.58
C VAL A 183 -19.55 -2.44 -3.75
N PHE A 184 -19.08 -3.07 -2.67
CA PHE A 184 -18.11 -4.19 -2.73
C PHE A 184 -18.72 -5.42 -3.40
N ALA A 185 -19.96 -5.77 -3.08
CA ALA A 185 -20.68 -6.85 -3.75
C ALA A 185 -20.84 -6.57 -5.26
N THR A 186 -21.11 -5.32 -5.63
CA THR A 186 -21.23 -4.90 -7.05
C THR A 186 -19.87 -4.95 -7.76
N ALA A 187 -18.78 -4.50 -7.11
CA ALA A 187 -17.45 -4.58 -7.67
C ALA A 187 -17.03 -6.03 -7.94
N ARG A 188 -17.33 -6.95 -7.01
CA ARG A 188 -17.10 -8.40 -7.22
C ARG A 188 -17.88 -8.95 -8.41
N GLN A 189 -19.15 -8.56 -8.58
CA GLN A 189 -19.96 -8.97 -9.75
C GLN A 189 -19.37 -8.46 -11.08
N LYS A 190 -18.64 -7.35 -11.06
CA LYS A 190 -17.89 -6.81 -12.20
C LYS A 190 -16.54 -7.51 -12.42
N GLY A 191 -16.20 -8.50 -11.61
CA GLY A 191 -14.96 -9.30 -11.74
C GLY A 191 -13.74 -8.72 -11.01
N LEU A 192 -13.90 -7.65 -10.24
CA LEU A 192 -12.81 -7.04 -9.49
C LEU A 192 -12.48 -7.84 -8.22
N LYS A 193 -11.21 -7.86 -7.84
CA LYS A 193 -10.74 -8.28 -6.53
C LYS A 193 -11.09 -7.23 -5.49
N LEU A 194 -11.10 -7.63 -4.22
CA LEU A 194 -11.52 -6.78 -3.11
C LEU A 194 -10.44 -6.74 -2.04
N VAL A 195 -10.04 -5.55 -1.61
CA VAL A 195 -9.15 -5.34 -0.46
C VAL A 195 -9.75 -4.28 0.48
N ALA A 196 -9.35 -4.27 1.73
CA ALA A 196 -9.79 -3.22 2.66
C ALA A 196 -8.77 -3.04 3.79
N HIS A 197 -8.55 -1.78 4.17
CA HIS A 197 -7.89 -1.45 5.42
C HIS A 197 -8.83 -1.79 6.57
N ALA A 198 -8.38 -2.65 7.48
CA ALA A 198 -9.12 -2.96 8.70
C ALA A 198 -8.19 -3.40 9.83
N GLY A 199 -8.47 -2.95 11.05
CA GLY A 199 -7.65 -3.25 12.21
C GLY A 199 -6.31 -2.54 12.21
N GLU A 200 -6.20 -1.40 11.57
CA GLU A 200 -5.10 -0.45 11.75
C GLU A 200 -5.29 0.31 13.07
N GLU A 201 -6.27 1.22 13.12
CA GLU A 201 -6.74 1.89 14.33
C GLU A 201 -8.04 1.27 14.87
N GLY A 202 -8.87 0.72 13.98
CA GLY A 202 -10.14 0.09 14.28
C GLY A 202 -10.01 -1.24 15.03
N PRO A 203 -11.08 -1.68 15.74
CA PRO A 203 -11.06 -2.91 16.52
C PRO A 203 -10.99 -4.17 15.65
N PRO A 204 -10.66 -5.37 16.22
CA PRO A 204 -10.68 -6.64 15.51
C PRO A 204 -12.00 -6.95 14.82
N SER A 205 -13.14 -6.45 15.31
CA SER A 205 -14.44 -6.59 14.66
C SER A 205 -14.49 -5.98 13.25
N TYR A 206 -13.67 -4.93 12.96
CA TYR A 206 -13.58 -4.38 11.61
C TYR A 206 -12.86 -5.34 10.66
N ILE A 207 -11.91 -6.13 11.17
CA ILE A 207 -11.27 -7.22 10.42
C ILE A 207 -12.33 -8.28 10.08
N ASP A 208 -13.15 -8.71 11.05
CA ASP A 208 -14.24 -9.64 10.80
C ASP A 208 -15.23 -9.10 9.76
N GLU A 209 -15.62 -7.81 9.85
CA GLU A 209 -16.51 -7.20 8.87
C GLU A 209 -15.90 -7.15 7.46
N ALA A 210 -14.62 -6.81 7.33
CA ALA A 210 -13.94 -6.83 6.03
C ALA A 210 -13.95 -8.24 5.41
N ILE A 211 -13.71 -9.27 6.23
CA ILE A 211 -13.67 -10.66 5.78
C ILE A 211 -15.08 -11.22 5.54
N ASP A 212 -15.99 -11.03 6.48
CA ASP A 212 -17.29 -11.74 6.48
C ASP A 212 -18.39 -10.98 5.74
N VAL A 213 -18.30 -9.63 5.72
CA VAL A 213 -19.30 -8.77 5.06
C VAL A 213 -18.82 -8.33 3.67
N LEU A 214 -17.62 -7.75 3.57
CA LEU A 214 -17.08 -7.31 2.28
C LEU A 214 -16.52 -8.49 1.46
N LYS A 215 -16.13 -9.60 2.10
CA LYS A 215 -15.53 -10.78 1.44
C LYS A 215 -14.21 -10.44 0.75
N VAL A 216 -13.35 -9.65 1.39
CA VAL A 216 -12.07 -9.25 0.81
C VAL A 216 -11.17 -10.45 0.45
N ASP A 217 -10.39 -10.29 -0.62
CA ASP A 217 -9.41 -11.26 -1.09
C ASP A 217 -8.06 -11.08 -0.36
N ARG A 218 -7.79 -9.89 0.18
CA ARG A 218 -6.62 -9.53 0.99
C ARG A 218 -7.02 -8.44 1.99
N LEU A 219 -6.38 -8.45 3.16
CA LEU A 219 -6.60 -7.44 4.20
C LEU A 219 -5.40 -6.51 4.32
N ASP A 220 -5.67 -5.22 4.28
CA ASP A 220 -4.65 -4.21 4.44
C ASP A 220 -4.51 -3.82 5.92
N HIS A 221 -3.27 -3.72 6.42
CA HIS A 221 -2.86 -3.66 7.82
C HIS A 221 -3.24 -4.91 8.63
N GLY A 222 -4.28 -4.84 9.44
CA GLY A 222 -4.71 -5.92 10.33
C GLY A 222 -3.88 -6.03 11.61
N ASN A 223 -3.18 -4.96 12.01
CA ASN A 223 -2.30 -4.96 13.18
C ASN A 223 -2.98 -5.43 14.45
N ARG A 224 -4.25 -5.04 14.65
CA ARG A 224 -5.02 -5.34 15.86
C ARG A 224 -5.62 -6.74 15.89
N ILE A 225 -5.38 -7.58 14.87
CA ILE A 225 -5.81 -8.99 14.89
C ILE A 225 -5.25 -9.74 16.11
N VAL A 226 -4.08 -9.35 16.60
CA VAL A 226 -3.41 -9.98 17.76
C VAL A 226 -4.20 -9.85 19.06
N GLU A 227 -5.18 -8.96 19.12
CA GLU A 227 -6.10 -8.78 20.24
C GLU A 227 -7.18 -9.88 20.30
N ASP A 228 -7.37 -10.64 19.19
CA ASP A 228 -8.33 -11.76 19.11
C ASP A 228 -7.63 -13.05 18.67
N PRO A 229 -7.23 -13.94 19.61
CA PRO A 229 -6.56 -15.21 19.32
C PRO A 229 -7.40 -16.19 18.48
N LEU A 230 -8.74 -16.10 18.54
CA LEU A 230 -9.60 -16.94 17.72
C LEU A 230 -9.58 -16.49 16.26
N LEU A 231 -9.61 -15.18 16.06
CA LEU A 231 -9.48 -14.59 14.72
C LEU A 231 -8.09 -14.88 14.13
N VAL A 232 -7.01 -14.78 14.90
CA VAL A 232 -5.66 -15.20 14.48
C VAL A 232 -5.67 -16.64 13.99
N THR A 233 -6.23 -17.56 14.79
CA THR A 233 -6.29 -19.00 14.43
C THR A 233 -7.11 -19.22 13.15
N ARG A 234 -8.22 -18.52 13.01
CA ARG A 234 -9.09 -18.59 11.83
C ARG A 234 -8.36 -18.13 10.58
N MET A 235 -7.66 -16.99 10.66
CA MET A 235 -6.96 -16.39 9.52
C MET A 235 -5.70 -17.16 9.11
N ALA A 236 -4.96 -17.73 10.04
CA ALA A 236 -3.84 -18.62 9.74
C ALA A 236 -4.28 -19.83 8.89
N ARG A 237 -5.46 -20.37 9.16
CA ARG A 237 -6.01 -21.49 8.38
C ARG A 237 -6.55 -21.09 7.01
N SER A 238 -7.04 -19.86 6.87
CA SER A 238 -7.60 -19.37 5.61
C SER A 238 -6.54 -19.02 4.56
N GLY A 239 -5.30 -18.76 5.00
CA GLY A 239 -4.23 -18.25 4.14
C GLY A 239 -4.45 -16.80 3.70
N MET A 240 -5.32 -16.04 4.39
CA MET A 240 -5.50 -14.60 4.15
C MET A 240 -4.17 -13.86 4.28
N THR A 241 -3.88 -12.99 3.32
CA THR A 241 -2.69 -12.15 3.35
C THR A 241 -2.98 -10.83 4.05
N PHE A 242 -2.03 -10.38 4.87
CA PHE A 242 -2.04 -9.12 5.61
C PHE A 242 -0.88 -8.24 5.15
N THR A 243 -1.14 -6.99 4.79
CA THR A 243 -0.13 -6.07 4.28
C THR A 243 0.26 -5.05 5.37
N LEU A 244 1.31 -5.35 6.11
CA LEU A 244 1.76 -4.52 7.24
C LEU A 244 2.71 -3.41 6.78
N CYS A 245 2.63 -2.24 7.45
CA CYS A 245 3.37 -1.03 7.11
C CYS A 245 4.09 -0.47 8.34
N PRO A 246 5.28 -1.00 8.71
CA PRO A 246 5.91 -0.72 10.00
C PRO A 246 6.20 0.76 10.30
N LEU A 247 6.71 1.52 9.32
CA LEU A 247 7.00 2.95 9.51
C LEU A 247 5.73 3.77 9.66
N SER A 248 4.68 3.47 8.86
CA SER A 248 3.35 4.05 9.02
C SER A 248 2.81 3.79 10.42
N ASN A 249 2.82 2.53 10.87
CA ASN A 249 2.32 2.15 12.18
C ASN A 249 3.04 2.88 13.33
N GLN A 250 4.35 3.14 13.19
CA GLN A 250 5.09 3.93 14.16
C GLN A 250 4.75 5.42 14.10
N LYS A 251 4.72 5.99 12.89
CA LYS A 251 4.43 7.42 12.69
C LYS A 251 3.02 7.81 13.14
N LEU A 252 2.04 6.96 12.87
CA LEU A 252 0.65 7.16 13.28
C LEU A 252 0.37 6.74 14.73
N GLN A 253 1.40 6.32 15.47
CA GLN A 253 1.31 5.90 16.89
C GLN A 253 0.43 4.66 17.12
N VAL A 254 0.10 3.92 16.07
CA VAL A 254 -0.56 2.62 16.14
C VAL A 254 0.33 1.62 16.88
N VAL A 255 1.62 1.62 16.55
CA VAL A 255 2.68 0.87 17.22
C VAL A 255 3.74 1.84 17.72
N LYS A 256 3.69 2.19 19.02
CA LYS A 256 4.60 3.18 19.62
C LYS A 256 6.06 2.71 19.71
N ASP A 257 6.28 1.41 19.82
CA ASP A 257 7.59 0.78 19.97
C ASP A 257 7.71 -0.36 18.96
N LEU A 258 8.54 -0.20 17.95
CA LEU A 258 8.75 -1.21 16.90
C LEU A 258 9.21 -2.57 17.44
N LYS A 259 9.83 -2.64 18.62
CA LYS A 259 10.15 -3.91 19.29
C LYS A 259 8.90 -4.72 19.67
N LYS A 260 7.75 -4.06 19.70
CA LYS A 260 6.44 -4.66 19.99
C LYS A 260 5.55 -4.75 18.75
N HIS A 261 6.13 -4.57 17.56
CA HIS A 261 5.37 -4.66 16.31
C HIS A 261 4.72 -6.05 16.20
N PRO A 262 3.44 -6.16 15.79
CA PRO A 262 2.70 -7.43 15.78
C PRO A 262 3.21 -8.44 14.74
N LEU A 263 3.94 -8.01 13.70
CA LEU A 263 4.39 -8.86 12.58
C LEU A 263 5.10 -10.14 13.04
N PRO A 264 6.09 -10.12 13.97
CA PRO A 264 6.75 -11.36 14.40
C PRO A 264 5.79 -12.35 15.06
N TYR A 265 4.84 -11.84 15.84
CA TYR A 265 3.79 -12.67 16.43
C TYR A 265 2.91 -13.27 15.35
N MET A 266 2.45 -12.48 14.40
CA MET A 266 1.58 -12.91 13.30
C MET A 266 2.28 -13.98 12.45
N LEU A 267 3.54 -13.75 12.07
CA LEU A 267 4.36 -14.70 11.30
C LEU A 267 4.51 -16.03 12.04
N LYS A 268 4.86 -15.98 13.33
CA LYS A 268 5.01 -17.17 14.19
C LYS A 268 3.72 -17.99 14.32
N HIS A 269 2.55 -17.34 14.24
CA HIS A 269 1.25 -18.01 14.31
C HIS A 269 0.72 -18.44 12.93
N GLY A 270 1.56 -18.37 11.88
CA GLY A 270 1.23 -18.88 10.55
C GLY A 270 0.35 -17.96 9.71
N LEU A 271 0.23 -16.67 10.09
CA LEU A 271 -0.41 -15.67 9.25
C LEU A 271 0.49 -15.32 8.07
N ARG A 272 -0.08 -15.17 6.90
CA ARG A 272 0.65 -14.70 5.72
C ARG A 272 0.75 -13.17 5.80
N VAL A 273 1.92 -12.68 6.21
CA VAL A 273 2.20 -11.26 6.36
C VAL A 273 3.20 -10.78 5.31
N THR A 274 3.04 -9.53 4.88
CA THR A 274 3.98 -8.83 3.98
C THR A 274 4.40 -7.51 4.60
N ILE A 275 5.49 -6.91 4.10
CA ILE A 275 5.99 -5.60 4.52
C ILE A 275 5.87 -4.65 3.35
N ASN A 276 5.32 -3.45 3.58
CA ASN A 276 5.02 -2.44 2.59
C ASN A 276 5.32 -1.04 3.15
N SER A 277 5.28 -0.02 2.30
CA SER A 277 5.65 1.34 2.70
C SER A 277 4.48 2.28 2.97
N ASP A 278 3.26 1.95 2.50
CA ASP A 278 2.05 2.74 2.70
C ASP A 278 2.12 4.12 1.99
N ASP A 279 2.54 5.16 2.68
CA ASP A 279 2.74 6.52 2.18
C ASP A 279 4.21 6.94 2.40
N PRO A 280 5.16 6.41 1.61
CA PRO A 280 6.60 6.49 1.90
C PRO A 280 7.15 7.90 2.02
N ALA A 281 6.62 8.85 1.24
CA ALA A 281 7.06 10.25 1.29
C ALA A 281 6.69 10.93 2.62
N TYR A 282 5.62 10.47 3.28
CA TYR A 282 5.11 11.02 4.54
C TYR A 282 5.65 10.28 5.76
N PHE A 283 5.82 8.96 5.66
CA PHE A 283 6.24 8.13 6.80
C PHE A 283 7.76 7.91 6.87
N GLY A 284 8.50 8.44 5.88
CA GLY A 284 9.95 8.58 5.95
C GLY A 284 10.74 7.37 5.50
N GLY A 285 10.17 6.48 4.68
CA GLY A 285 10.91 5.39 4.09
C GLY A 285 10.11 4.50 3.15
N TYR A 286 10.79 3.95 2.16
CA TYR A 286 10.23 3.02 1.18
C TYR A 286 10.28 1.57 1.70
N VAL A 287 10.04 0.60 0.84
CA VAL A 287 9.87 -0.79 1.28
C VAL A 287 11.12 -1.36 1.98
N ASN A 288 12.32 -1.07 1.49
CA ASN A 288 13.54 -1.54 2.15
C ASN A 288 13.76 -0.89 3.52
N ASP A 289 13.36 0.36 3.71
CA ASP A 289 13.43 1.02 5.01
C ASP A 289 12.47 0.35 6.01
N ASN A 290 11.29 -0.07 5.55
CA ASN A 290 10.32 -0.82 6.35
C ASN A 290 10.83 -2.22 6.74
N TYR A 291 11.53 -2.93 5.83
CA TYR A 291 12.22 -4.17 6.16
C TYR A 291 13.34 -3.93 7.18
N GLN A 292 14.13 -2.87 6.97
CA GLN A 292 15.31 -2.58 7.80
C GLN A 292 14.93 -2.22 9.25
N VAL A 293 13.87 -1.41 9.47
CA VAL A 293 13.46 -1.07 10.83
C VAL A 293 12.99 -2.29 11.63
N LEU A 294 12.39 -3.29 10.98
CA LEU A 294 12.04 -4.54 11.65
C LEU A 294 13.27 -5.42 11.89
N ALA A 295 14.24 -5.45 10.98
CA ALA A 295 15.51 -6.13 11.18
C ALA A 295 16.32 -5.57 12.37
N GLU A 296 16.20 -4.27 12.63
CA GLU A 296 16.88 -3.59 13.73
C GLU A 296 16.16 -3.71 15.07
N ASN A 297 14.83 -3.85 15.05
CA ASN A 297 14.01 -3.78 16.26
C ASN A 297 13.39 -5.11 16.66
N CYS A 298 13.28 -6.08 15.75
CA CYS A 298 12.65 -7.38 15.98
C CYS A 298 13.66 -8.50 15.81
N ALA A 299 13.44 -9.62 16.51
CA ALA A 299 14.26 -10.83 16.37
C ALA A 299 13.81 -11.62 15.12
N LEU A 300 14.06 -11.07 13.93
CA LEU A 300 13.81 -11.69 12.63
C LEU A 300 15.16 -11.96 11.93
N ASP A 301 15.26 -13.12 11.29
CA ASP A 301 16.46 -13.51 10.54
C ASP A 301 16.24 -13.46 9.01
N ALA A 302 17.24 -13.87 8.25
CA ALA A 302 17.19 -13.88 6.80
C ALA A 302 16.07 -14.80 6.25
N ASN A 303 15.80 -15.92 6.93
CA ASN A 303 14.72 -16.85 6.53
C ASN A 303 13.35 -16.21 6.73
N ASP A 304 13.16 -15.48 7.83
CA ASP A 304 11.92 -14.76 8.09
C ASP A 304 11.67 -13.72 6.98
N PHE A 305 12.69 -12.93 6.62
CA PHE A 305 12.57 -11.94 5.53
C PHE A 305 12.38 -12.58 4.16
N ALA A 306 13.02 -13.72 3.89
CA ALA A 306 12.76 -14.49 2.67
C ALA A 306 11.30 -15.01 2.61
N LEU A 307 10.78 -15.49 3.75
CA LEU A 307 9.40 -15.93 3.86
C LEU A 307 8.42 -14.76 3.65
N ILE A 308 8.69 -13.59 4.24
CA ILE A 308 7.88 -12.38 4.06
C ILE A 308 7.87 -11.94 2.58
N ALA A 309 9.02 -11.97 1.92
CA ALA A 309 9.12 -11.67 0.50
C ALA A 309 8.37 -12.70 -0.35
N ARG A 310 8.46 -13.99 -0.02
CA ARG A 310 7.65 -15.04 -0.66
C ARG A 310 6.15 -14.78 -0.48
N ASN A 311 5.76 -14.40 0.72
CA ASN A 311 4.36 -14.06 1.04
C ASN A 311 3.87 -12.89 0.18
N SER A 312 4.73 -11.92 -0.18
CA SER A 312 4.33 -10.80 -1.02
C SER A 312 3.93 -11.25 -2.43
N PHE A 313 4.61 -12.25 -2.99
CA PHE A 313 4.19 -12.85 -4.27
C PHE A 313 2.93 -13.71 -4.13
N LEU A 314 2.85 -14.54 -3.09
CA LEU A 314 1.68 -15.39 -2.83
C LEU A 314 0.41 -14.60 -2.49
N GLY A 315 0.55 -13.39 -1.97
CA GLY A 315 -0.55 -12.48 -1.64
C GLY A 315 -0.93 -11.51 -2.75
N SER A 316 -0.19 -11.51 -3.86
CA SER A 316 -0.47 -10.66 -5.01
C SER A 316 -1.64 -11.18 -5.85
N PHE A 317 -2.16 -10.32 -6.73
CA PHE A 317 -3.19 -10.68 -7.71
C PHE A 317 -2.60 -11.08 -9.07
N LEU A 318 -1.33 -11.44 -9.11
CA LEU A 318 -0.66 -12.00 -10.27
C LEU A 318 -1.22 -13.38 -10.65
N SER A 319 -1.00 -13.81 -11.89
CA SER A 319 -1.29 -15.19 -12.30
C SER A 319 -0.39 -16.18 -11.57
N ASP A 320 -0.88 -17.41 -11.36
CA ASP A 320 -0.11 -18.48 -10.73
C ASP A 320 1.23 -18.75 -11.44
N GLU A 321 1.27 -18.60 -12.76
CA GLU A 321 2.49 -18.74 -13.56
C GLU A 321 3.51 -17.64 -13.19
N THR A 322 3.07 -16.39 -13.10
CA THR A 322 3.94 -15.25 -12.74
C THR A 322 4.41 -15.36 -11.30
N VAL A 323 3.52 -15.73 -10.38
CA VAL A 323 3.88 -15.99 -8.97
C VAL A 323 4.94 -17.07 -8.88
N THR A 324 4.78 -18.19 -9.60
CA THR A 324 5.76 -19.28 -9.63
C THR A 324 7.11 -18.78 -10.13
N HIS A 325 7.13 -18.04 -11.23
CA HIS A 325 8.35 -17.45 -11.77
C HIS A 325 9.05 -16.51 -10.77
N TYR A 326 8.33 -15.63 -10.11
CA TYR A 326 8.93 -14.70 -9.14
C TYR A 326 9.43 -15.41 -7.87
N ILE A 327 8.77 -16.48 -7.45
CA ILE A 327 9.26 -17.34 -6.37
C ILE A 327 10.58 -18.03 -6.77
N GLU A 328 10.72 -18.50 -8.02
CA GLU A 328 11.99 -19.05 -8.51
C GLU A 328 13.11 -18.00 -8.53
N VAL A 329 12.81 -16.75 -8.89
CA VAL A 329 13.77 -15.64 -8.83
C VAL A 329 14.22 -15.40 -7.39
N LEU A 330 13.27 -15.37 -6.44
CA LEU A 330 13.56 -15.24 -5.00
C LEU A 330 14.44 -16.40 -4.49
N ASP A 331 14.10 -17.64 -4.84
CA ASP A 331 14.82 -18.83 -4.37
C ASP A 331 16.26 -18.87 -4.91
N LYS A 332 16.48 -18.46 -6.16
CA LYS A 332 17.82 -18.31 -6.74
C LYS A 332 18.63 -17.25 -5.99
N TYR A 333 18.00 -16.13 -5.64
CA TYR A 333 18.67 -15.08 -4.87
C TYR A 333 19.08 -15.57 -3.49
N THR A 334 18.17 -16.17 -2.73
CA THR A 334 18.42 -16.67 -1.36
C THR A 334 19.55 -17.71 -1.36
N ALA A 335 19.49 -18.72 -2.23
CA ALA A 335 20.53 -19.74 -2.35
C ALA A 335 21.90 -19.15 -2.73
N SER A 336 21.92 -18.15 -3.64
CA SER A 336 23.17 -17.49 -4.04
C SER A 336 23.77 -16.62 -2.93
N PHE A 337 22.94 -16.08 -2.05
CA PHE A 337 23.39 -15.27 -0.93
C PHE A 337 24.00 -16.14 0.18
N GLU A 338 23.35 -17.25 0.53
CA GLU A 338 23.84 -18.24 1.49
C GLU A 338 25.19 -18.84 1.07
N ALA A 339 25.37 -19.11 -0.23
CA ALA A 339 26.64 -19.65 -0.75
C ALA A 339 27.82 -18.66 -0.67
N ARG A 340 27.56 -17.36 -0.42
CA ARG A 340 28.60 -16.32 -0.28
C ARG A 340 28.87 -15.92 1.17
N ALA A 341 28.00 -16.30 2.09
CA ALA A 341 28.08 -16.00 3.52
C ALA A 341 28.94 -17.05 4.27
#